data_2f189b771340032304a01022b8172dec
#
_entry.id   2f189b771340032304a01022b8172dec
#
_cell.length_a   1.000
_cell.length_b   1.000
_cell.length_c   1.000
_cell.angle_alpha   90.00
_cell.angle_beta   90.00
_cell.angle_gamma   90.00
#
_symmetry.space_group_name_H-M   'P 1'
#
loop_
_entity.id
_entity.type
_entity.pdbx_description
1 polymer ?
#
loop_
_entity_poly.entity_id
_entity_poly.type
_entity_poly.pdbx_seq_one_letter_code
_entity_poly.pdbx_strand_id
1 'polypeptide(L)'
;MNVLYSGTMGAAIEGSFYDCPSVGLSLDDHGADADFEAAVVYGKRIVRSVLEKKVELPLCLNVNVPVGKPGELHGIRLCRQNRGFWREEFYRHEDPRGRAYFWLTGDFVNGEPGAEDTDEWALAHGYVSVVPVQVDLTDYRQLAALANVLE
;
A
#
# COMPACT_ATOMS: atom_id res chain seq x y z
N MET A 1 3.08 -5.94 -3.06
CA MET A 1 2.70 -5.89 -4.50
C MET A 1 1.33 -5.25 -4.76
N ASN A 2 0.53 -5.02 -3.74
CA ASN A 2 -0.83 -4.46 -3.87
C ASN A 2 -0.87 -3.00 -4.37
N VAL A 3 0.22 -2.25 -4.25
CA VAL A 3 0.35 -0.87 -4.75
C VAL A 3 -0.02 -0.74 -6.23
N LEU A 4 0.35 -1.72 -7.06
CA LEU A 4 0.08 -1.72 -8.51
C LEU A 4 -1.42 -1.81 -8.86
N TYR A 5 -2.23 -2.36 -7.97
CA TYR A 5 -3.68 -2.57 -8.18
C TYR A 5 -4.54 -1.67 -7.29
N SER A 6 -3.91 -0.87 -6.43
CA SER A 6 -4.59 -0.02 -5.47
C SER A 6 -5.09 1.27 -6.12
N GLY A 7 -6.40 1.51 -6.09
CA GLY A 7 -6.98 2.79 -6.52
C GLY A 7 -6.51 3.97 -5.67
N THR A 8 -6.35 3.76 -4.36
CA THR A 8 -5.80 4.78 -3.44
C THR A 8 -4.39 5.17 -3.83
N MET A 9 -3.54 4.18 -4.12
CA MET A 9 -2.16 4.45 -4.54
C MET A 9 -2.08 4.98 -5.96
N GLY A 10 -2.98 4.58 -6.87
CA GLY A 10 -3.08 5.15 -8.20
C GLY A 10 -3.27 6.67 -8.17
N ALA A 11 -4.17 7.14 -7.31
CA ALA A 11 -4.39 8.58 -7.11
C ALA A 11 -3.18 9.29 -6.48
N ALA A 12 -2.53 8.66 -5.49
CA ALA A 12 -1.33 9.23 -4.87
C ALA A 12 -0.13 9.29 -5.83
N ILE A 13 0.05 8.26 -6.65
CA ILE A 13 1.09 8.22 -7.69
C ILE A 13 0.84 9.32 -8.71
N GLU A 14 -0.38 9.46 -9.22
CA GLU A 14 -0.74 10.55 -10.14
C GLU A 14 -0.42 11.92 -9.53
N GLY A 15 -0.81 12.15 -8.26
CA GLY A 15 -0.51 13.41 -7.56
C GLY A 15 0.98 13.72 -7.48
N SER A 16 1.84 12.70 -7.35
CA SER A 16 3.29 12.89 -7.22
C SER A 16 3.98 13.41 -8.49
N PHE A 17 3.33 13.32 -9.65
CA PHE A 17 3.85 13.89 -10.89
C PHE A 17 3.75 15.42 -10.96
N TYR A 18 3.04 16.05 -10.04
CA TYR A 18 2.81 17.50 -10.03
C TYR A 18 3.65 18.24 -8.98
N ASP A 19 4.84 17.76 -8.68
CA ASP A 19 5.74 18.32 -7.65
C ASP A 19 5.05 18.55 -6.28
N CYS A 20 4.10 17.67 -5.96
CA CYS A 20 3.32 17.71 -4.75
C CYS A 20 3.58 16.45 -3.91
N PRO A 21 3.86 16.59 -2.60
CA PRO A 21 3.91 15.43 -1.73
C PRO A 21 2.57 14.70 -1.74
N SER A 22 2.57 13.43 -2.06
CA SER A 22 1.37 12.62 -2.21
C SER A 22 1.32 11.50 -1.18
N VAL A 23 0.14 11.28 -0.60
CA VAL A 23 -0.06 10.26 0.45
C VAL A 23 -1.31 9.45 0.13
N GLY A 24 -1.13 8.17 -0.14
CA GLY A 24 -2.23 7.19 -0.14
C GLY A 24 -2.43 6.69 1.28
N LEU A 25 -3.59 6.98 1.88
CA LEU A 25 -3.93 6.57 3.25
C LEU A 25 -5.06 5.55 3.22
N SER A 26 -4.82 4.39 3.83
CA SER A 26 -5.79 3.31 3.94
C SER A 26 -5.91 2.82 5.36
N LEU A 27 -7.12 2.42 5.75
CA LEU A 27 -7.40 1.71 6.99
C LEU A 27 -7.51 0.22 6.66
N ASP A 28 -6.89 -0.63 7.47
CA ASP A 28 -6.94 -2.09 7.33
C ASP A 28 -8.21 -2.66 8.00
N ASP A 29 -9.34 -2.08 7.64
CA ASP A 29 -10.68 -2.49 8.07
C ASP A 29 -11.63 -2.42 6.88
N HIS A 30 -12.27 -3.54 6.56
CA HIS A 30 -13.26 -3.66 5.48
C HIS A 30 -14.70 -3.66 5.99
N GLY A 31 -14.91 -3.45 7.30
CA GLY A 31 -16.23 -3.41 7.92
C GLY A 31 -17.05 -2.19 7.47
N ALA A 32 -18.37 -2.35 7.39
CA ALA A 32 -19.28 -1.25 7.07
C ALA A 32 -19.25 -0.13 8.15
N ASP A 33 -18.94 -0.50 9.40
CA ASP A 33 -18.86 0.39 10.56
C ASP A 33 -17.42 0.68 10.99
N ALA A 34 -16.47 0.66 10.03
CA ALA A 34 -15.06 0.89 10.27
C ALA A 34 -14.79 2.22 10.97
N ASP A 35 -13.98 2.20 12.03
CA ASP A 35 -13.62 3.39 12.80
C ASP A 35 -12.37 4.07 12.24
N PHE A 36 -12.53 5.22 11.64
CA PHE A 36 -11.46 6.01 11.02
C PHE A 36 -10.69 6.92 11.98
N GLU A 37 -10.96 6.89 13.31
CA GLU A 37 -10.33 7.81 14.27
C GLU A 37 -8.79 7.73 14.21
N ALA A 38 -8.23 6.52 14.24
CA ALA A 38 -6.78 6.32 14.14
C ALA A 38 -6.21 6.81 12.80
N ALA A 39 -6.89 6.53 11.69
CA ALA A 39 -6.49 6.99 10.38
C ALA A 39 -6.45 8.53 10.29
N VAL A 40 -7.43 9.21 10.88
CA VAL A 40 -7.47 10.68 10.95
C VAL A 40 -6.32 11.23 11.79
N VAL A 41 -6.06 10.66 12.97
CA VAL A 41 -5.01 11.15 13.88
C VAL A 41 -3.63 10.97 13.26
N TYR A 42 -3.32 9.76 12.80
CA TYR A 42 -2.00 9.47 12.22
C TYR A 42 -1.81 10.08 10.84
N GLY A 43 -2.85 10.12 10.01
CA GLY A 43 -2.82 10.79 8.72
C GLY A 43 -2.49 12.29 8.85
N LYS A 44 -3.16 13.00 9.74
CA LYS A 44 -2.86 14.41 10.05
C LYS A 44 -1.41 14.60 10.52
N ARG A 45 -0.91 13.71 11.38
CA ARG A 45 0.46 13.77 11.88
C ARG A 45 1.48 13.60 10.75
N ILE A 46 1.26 12.62 9.87
CA ILE A 46 2.15 12.33 8.73
C ILE A 46 2.15 13.51 7.76
N VAL A 47 0.98 13.95 7.32
CA VAL A 47 0.85 15.08 6.36
C VAL A 47 1.50 16.35 6.90
N ARG A 48 1.23 16.69 8.18
CA ARG A 48 1.87 17.84 8.82
C ARG A 48 3.39 17.72 8.81
N SER A 49 3.93 16.56 9.19
CA SER A 49 5.39 16.34 9.22
C SER A 49 6.02 16.48 7.83
N VAL A 50 5.35 15.99 6.78
CA VAL A 50 5.81 16.11 5.39
C VAL A 50 5.84 17.57 4.94
N LEU A 51 4.78 18.33 5.25
CA LEU A 51 4.68 19.74 4.85
C LEU A 51 5.67 20.65 5.60
N GLU A 52 5.86 20.40 6.91
CA GLU A 52 6.74 21.23 7.75
C GLU A 52 8.24 20.97 7.48
N LYS A 53 8.63 19.76 7.13
CA LYS A 53 10.04 19.34 7.05
C LYS A 53 10.68 19.46 5.66
N LYS A 54 10.02 20.03 4.68
CA LYS A 54 10.53 20.23 3.32
C LYS A 54 11.23 18.98 2.77
N VAL A 55 10.49 17.90 2.65
CA VAL A 55 11.00 16.66 2.07
C VAL A 55 11.31 16.85 0.59
N GLU A 56 12.33 16.12 0.12
CA GLU A 56 12.70 16.11 -1.29
C GLU A 56 11.55 15.52 -2.14
N LEU A 57 11.29 16.14 -3.29
CA LEU A 57 10.28 15.72 -4.26
C LEU A 57 10.92 15.01 -5.45
N PRO A 58 10.21 14.12 -6.12
CA PRO A 58 8.83 13.70 -5.84
C PRO A 58 8.72 12.79 -4.60
N LEU A 59 7.64 12.95 -3.84
CA LEU A 59 7.34 12.09 -2.69
C LEU A 59 5.98 11.45 -2.85
N CYS A 60 5.93 10.12 -2.80
CA CYS A 60 4.71 9.33 -2.74
C CYS A 60 4.79 8.36 -1.56
N LEU A 61 3.83 8.41 -0.65
CA LEU A 61 3.77 7.54 0.52
C LEU A 61 2.55 6.62 0.45
N ASN A 62 2.78 5.33 0.67
CA ASN A 62 1.73 4.36 0.98
C ASN A 62 1.64 4.23 2.50
N VAL A 63 0.53 4.65 3.06
CA VAL A 63 0.28 4.65 4.50
C VAL A 63 -0.89 3.73 4.79
N ASN A 64 -0.67 2.72 5.63
CA ASN A 64 -1.73 1.82 6.08
C ASN A 64 -1.83 1.87 7.61
N VAL A 65 -3.05 1.98 8.09
CA VAL A 65 -3.36 2.09 9.52
C VAL A 65 -4.05 0.80 9.95
N PRO A 66 -3.53 0.08 10.95
CA PRO A 66 -4.19 -1.12 11.45
C PRO A 66 -5.45 -0.79 12.23
N VAL A 67 -6.32 -1.76 12.43
CA VAL A 67 -7.50 -1.65 13.29
C VAL A 67 -7.07 -1.34 14.72
N GLY A 68 -7.72 -0.38 15.35
CA GLY A 68 -7.49 -0.01 16.75
C GLY A 68 -7.71 1.48 17.02
N LYS A 69 -7.78 1.83 18.29
CA LYS A 69 -7.86 3.23 18.72
C LYS A 69 -6.51 3.92 18.64
N PRO A 70 -6.45 5.25 18.46
CA PRO A 70 -5.18 5.97 18.37
C PRO A 70 -4.19 5.71 19.52
N GLY A 71 -4.71 5.54 20.74
CA GLY A 71 -3.89 5.27 21.93
C GLY A 71 -3.45 3.82 22.10
N GLU A 72 -3.97 2.90 21.32
CA GLU A 72 -3.63 1.48 21.34
C GLU A 72 -2.54 1.14 20.34
N LEU A 73 -2.35 1.99 19.31
CA LEU A 73 -1.33 1.76 18.30
C LEU A 73 0.06 2.14 18.81
N HIS A 74 1.04 1.37 18.41
CA HIS A 74 2.44 1.51 18.85
C HIS A 74 3.18 2.66 18.15
N GLY A 75 2.53 3.38 17.24
CA GLY A 75 3.06 4.54 16.55
C GLY A 75 3.27 4.31 15.04
N ILE A 76 4.15 5.12 14.45
CA ILE A 76 4.45 5.08 13.01
C ILE A 76 5.75 4.33 12.80
N ARG A 77 5.79 3.45 11.79
CA ARG A 77 6.97 2.71 11.37
C ARG A 77 7.24 2.89 9.88
N LEU A 78 8.46 3.33 9.55
CA LEU A 78 8.94 3.31 8.17
C LEU A 78 9.28 1.88 7.79
N CYS A 79 8.75 1.43 6.67
CA CYS A 79 8.82 0.06 6.20
C CYS A 79 9.20 0.01 4.73
N ARG A 80 9.63 -1.14 4.29
CA ARG A 80 9.59 -1.53 2.88
C ARG A 80 8.32 -2.32 2.60
N GLN A 81 7.94 -2.37 1.35
CA GLN A 81 6.85 -3.20 0.88
C GLN A 81 7.17 -4.70 1.05
N ASN A 82 6.22 -5.46 1.58
CA ASN A 82 6.29 -6.92 1.65
C ASN A 82 6.19 -7.54 0.24
N ARG A 83 6.85 -8.67 0.03
CA ARG A 83 6.78 -9.46 -1.22
C ARG A 83 5.59 -10.41 -1.25
N GLY A 84 4.54 -10.10 -0.52
CA GLY A 84 3.31 -10.86 -0.53
C GLY A 84 2.54 -10.74 -1.84
N PHE A 85 1.64 -11.68 -2.06
CA PHE A 85 0.78 -11.72 -3.23
C PHE A 85 -0.59 -12.28 -2.87
N TRP A 86 -1.59 -11.95 -3.69
CA TRP A 86 -2.90 -12.57 -3.61
C TRP A 86 -2.89 -13.88 -4.35
N ARG A 87 -3.32 -14.95 -3.68
CA ARG A 87 -3.68 -16.20 -4.34
C ARG A 87 -5.10 -16.04 -4.81
N GLU A 88 -5.27 -15.75 -6.08
CA GLU A 88 -6.58 -15.49 -6.68
C GLU A 88 -7.38 -16.78 -6.82
N GLU A 89 -8.66 -16.68 -6.52
CA GLU A 89 -9.66 -17.74 -6.74
C GLU A 89 -10.88 -17.15 -7.42
N PHE A 90 -11.47 -17.93 -8.33
CA PHE A 90 -12.70 -17.53 -9.03
C PHE A 90 -13.85 -18.42 -8.62
N TYR A 91 -14.83 -17.86 -7.92
CA TYR A 91 -16.07 -18.56 -7.65
C TYR A 91 -17.06 -18.35 -8.79
N ARG A 92 -17.45 -19.46 -9.44
CA ARG A 92 -18.45 -19.45 -10.50
C ARG A 92 -19.86 -19.42 -9.91
N HIS A 93 -20.67 -18.48 -10.37
CA HIS A 93 -22.10 -18.37 -10.10
C HIS A 93 -22.90 -18.27 -11.40
N GLU A 94 -24.22 -18.32 -11.30
CA GLU A 94 -25.12 -18.13 -12.44
C GLU A 94 -26.14 -17.03 -12.12
N ASP A 95 -26.39 -16.16 -13.11
CA ASP A 95 -27.44 -15.15 -12.99
C ASP A 95 -28.86 -15.81 -13.16
N PRO A 96 -29.96 -15.09 -12.90
CA PRO A 96 -31.31 -15.62 -13.04
C PRO A 96 -31.65 -16.07 -14.44
N ARG A 97 -30.83 -15.78 -15.45
CA ARG A 97 -30.99 -16.21 -16.84
C ARG A 97 -30.08 -17.38 -17.24
N GLY A 98 -29.39 -17.97 -16.25
CA GLY A 98 -28.46 -19.10 -16.44
C GLY A 98 -27.12 -18.75 -17.05
N ARG A 99 -26.72 -17.45 -17.06
CA ARG A 99 -25.41 -17.03 -17.55
C ARG A 99 -24.38 -17.07 -16.43
N ALA A 100 -23.27 -17.74 -16.70
CA ALA A 100 -22.16 -17.81 -15.74
C ALA A 100 -21.51 -16.44 -15.53
N TYR A 101 -21.21 -16.11 -14.28
CA TYR A 101 -20.32 -15.03 -13.89
C TYR A 101 -19.37 -15.51 -12.79
N PHE A 102 -18.28 -14.78 -12.60
CA PHE A 102 -17.25 -15.18 -11.67
C PHE A 102 -16.98 -14.03 -10.68
N TRP A 103 -16.94 -14.39 -9.40
CA TRP A 103 -16.41 -13.51 -8.36
C TRP A 103 -14.91 -13.74 -8.25
N LEU A 104 -14.13 -12.66 -8.40
CA LEU A 104 -12.73 -12.69 -8.04
C LEU A 104 -12.64 -12.57 -6.52
N THR A 105 -11.98 -13.53 -5.92
CA THR A 105 -11.69 -13.58 -4.49
C THR A 105 -10.24 -14.02 -4.30
N GLY A 106 -9.83 -14.31 -3.08
CA GLY A 106 -8.51 -14.86 -2.80
C GLY A 106 -8.04 -14.53 -1.40
N ASP A 107 -6.95 -15.18 -1.04
CA ASP A 107 -6.27 -14.99 0.23
C ASP A 107 -4.93 -14.30 0.02
N PHE A 108 -4.62 -13.34 0.89
CA PHE A 108 -3.29 -12.73 0.90
C PHE A 108 -2.26 -13.71 1.46
N VAL A 109 -1.19 -13.91 0.73
CA VAL A 109 -0.06 -14.76 1.14
C VAL A 109 1.13 -13.86 1.46
N ASN A 110 1.53 -13.81 2.74
CA ASN A 110 2.74 -13.14 3.15
C ASN A 110 3.96 -13.92 2.64
N GLY A 111 4.71 -13.35 1.72
CA GLY A 111 5.90 -13.98 1.13
C GLY A 111 7.14 -13.93 2.03
N GLU A 112 7.11 -13.14 3.11
CA GLU A 112 8.25 -12.90 4.02
C GLU A 112 7.80 -12.86 5.49
N PRO A 113 7.23 -13.94 6.03
CA PRO A 113 6.58 -13.93 7.36
C PRO A 113 7.52 -13.61 8.52
N GLY A 114 8.84 -13.76 8.33
CA GLY A 114 9.85 -13.44 9.33
C GLY A 114 10.53 -12.08 9.15
N ALA A 115 10.12 -11.27 8.16
CA ALA A 115 10.78 -10.00 7.87
C ALA A 115 10.11 -8.85 8.64
N GLU A 116 10.78 -8.39 9.69
CA GLU A 116 10.27 -7.35 10.59
C GLU A 116 10.29 -5.93 10.01
N ASP A 117 10.97 -5.71 8.89
CA ASP A 117 11.10 -4.42 8.22
C ASP A 117 9.99 -4.14 7.19
N THR A 118 8.99 -5.00 7.10
CA THR A 118 7.89 -4.91 6.13
C THR A 118 6.65 -4.20 6.68
N ASP A 119 5.84 -3.67 5.77
CA ASP A 119 4.52 -3.09 6.06
C ASP A 119 3.56 -4.12 6.69
N GLU A 120 3.55 -5.35 6.22
CA GLU A 120 2.75 -6.44 6.79
C GLU A 120 3.10 -6.74 8.25
N TRP A 121 4.41 -6.80 8.54
CA TRP A 121 4.85 -6.99 9.92
C TRP A 121 4.42 -5.83 10.81
N ALA A 122 4.58 -4.60 10.33
CA ALA A 122 4.21 -3.40 11.07
C ALA A 122 2.71 -3.40 11.41
N LEU A 123 1.84 -3.69 10.43
CA LEU A 123 0.39 -3.76 10.64
C LEU A 123 0.02 -4.86 11.63
N ALA A 124 0.57 -6.06 11.47
CA ALA A 124 0.32 -7.19 12.37
C ALA A 124 0.75 -6.91 13.83
N HIS A 125 1.68 -5.96 14.04
CA HIS A 125 2.17 -5.57 15.37
C HIS A 125 1.66 -4.19 15.83
N GLY A 126 0.54 -3.71 15.27
CA GLY A 126 -0.13 -2.50 15.73
C GLY A 126 0.59 -1.19 15.41
N TYR A 127 1.47 -1.18 14.42
CA TYR A 127 2.09 0.05 13.91
C TYR A 127 1.41 0.55 12.65
N VAL A 128 1.29 1.86 12.54
CA VAL A 128 0.97 2.50 11.26
C VAL A 128 2.17 2.35 10.33
N SER A 129 1.99 1.63 9.23
CA SER A 129 3.05 1.45 8.25
C SER A 129 3.15 2.64 7.31
N VAL A 130 4.36 3.08 7.00
CA VAL A 130 4.66 4.12 6.00
C VAL A 130 5.71 3.59 5.06
N VAL A 131 5.35 3.42 3.80
CA VAL A 131 6.24 2.94 2.75
C VAL A 131 6.44 4.04 1.71
N PRO A 132 7.65 4.58 1.54
CA PRO A 132 7.94 5.44 0.39
C PRO A 132 7.85 4.62 -0.90
N VAL A 133 7.11 5.12 -1.88
CA VAL A 133 6.87 4.45 -3.16
C VAL A 133 7.58 5.22 -4.26
N GLN A 134 8.36 4.51 -5.06
CA GLN A 134 8.97 5.05 -6.25
C GLN A 134 8.06 4.82 -7.45
N VAL A 135 7.86 5.85 -8.24
CA VAL A 135 6.96 5.80 -9.40
C VAL A 135 7.65 5.24 -10.64
N ASP A 136 8.96 5.45 -10.76
CA ASP A 136 9.75 4.88 -11.85
C ASP A 136 9.97 3.39 -11.61
N LEU A 137 9.32 2.57 -12.43
CA LEU A 137 9.42 1.10 -12.40
C LEU A 137 10.56 0.54 -13.23
N THR A 138 11.43 1.39 -13.79
CA THR A 138 12.57 0.94 -14.61
C THR A 138 13.58 0.18 -13.74
N ASP A 139 13.89 -1.05 -14.10
CA ASP A 139 15.05 -1.75 -13.51
C ASP A 139 16.33 -1.32 -14.23
N TYR A 140 16.98 -0.30 -13.67
CA TYR A 140 18.21 0.26 -14.22
C TYR A 140 19.38 -0.75 -14.28
N ARG A 141 19.38 -1.78 -13.43
CA ARG A 141 20.38 -2.84 -13.47
C ARG A 141 20.18 -3.72 -14.70
N GLN A 142 18.92 -4.10 -14.97
CA GLN A 142 18.55 -4.87 -16.15
C GLN A 142 18.73 -4.04 -17.43
N LEU A 143 18.41 -2.76 -17.39
CA LEU A 143 18.65 -1.86 -18.52
C LEU A 143 20.11 -1.88 -18.96
N ALA A 144 21.04 -1.73 -18.00
CA ALA A 144 22.48 -1.79 -18.28
C ALA A 144 22.95 -3.17 -18.76
N ALA A 145 22.40 -4.26 -18.20
CA ALA A 145 22.75 -5.63 -18.62
C ALA A 145 22.26 -5.93 -20.04
N LEU A 146 21.04 -5.51 -20.38
CA LEU A 146 20.44 -5.78 -21.69
C LEU A 146 21.07 -4.95 -22.82
N ALA A 147 21.64 -3.79 -22.53
CA ALA A 147 22.36 -3.01 -23.54
C ALA A 147 23.45 -3.83 -24.25
N ASN A 148 24.14 -4.72 -23.53
CA ASN A 148 25.16 -5.58 -24.08
C ASN A 148 24.63 -6.87 -24.77
N VAL A 149 23.33 -7.13 -24.69
CA VAL A 149 22.71 -8.35 -25.23
C VAL A 149 21.92 -8.07 -26.50
N LEU A 150 21.38 -6.84 -26.62
CA LEU A 150 20.48 -6.44 -27.70
C LEU A 150 21.18 -5.63 -28.80
N GLU A 151 22.46 -5.28 -28.63
CA GLU A 151 23.35 -4.75 -29.69
C GLU A 151 24.01 -5.90 -30.48
#